data_3a377b07bfa27426f2b6cb21afc067cb
#
_entry.id   3a377b07bfa27426f2b6cb21afc067cb
#
_cell.length_a   1.000
_cell.length_b   1.000
_cell.length_c   1.000
_cell.angle_alpha   90.00
_cell.angle_beta   90.00
_cell.angle_gamma   90.00
#
_symmetry.space_group_name_H-M   'P 1'
#
loop_
_entity.id
_entity.type
_entity.pdbx_description
1 polymer ?
#
loop_
_entity_poly.entity_id
_entity_poly.type
_entity_poly.pdbx_seq_one_letter_code
_entity_poly.pdbx_strand_id
1 'polypeptide(L)'
;TTTADIGMDLLRQVPGIAFGPSVVSWQALVQAFGQAAEAFQDPTTQEYLTMSPMTISSGEFGNLLNPQDKEMVDMLVNLWDGKGFRKVTKHSGSDDVVNPWINIIACTTPAWIAGNFPEYMIGGGFTSRCVFVYADKKERFVAYPKHAMPPNKAEKKQRLVADLEHIASR
;
A
#
# COMPACT_ATOMS: atom_id res chain seq x y z
N THR A 1 -5.97 -7.92 10.24
CA THR A 1 -4.91 -7.02 10.74
C THR A 1 -3.67 -7.80 11.13
N THR A 2 -3.71 -8.69 12.11
CA THR A 2 -2.52 -9.38 12.66
C THR A 2 -1.60 -10.02 11.60
N THR A 3 -2.15 -10.66 10.58
CA THR A 3 -1.35 -11.30 9.52
C THR A 3 -0.70 -10.24 8.61
N ALA A 4 -1.44 -9.21 8.24
CA ALA A 4 -0.93 -8.09 7.46
C ALA A 4 0.19 -7.34 8.22
N ASP A 5 0.01 -7.13 9.53
CA ASP A 5 0.99 -6.46 10.38
C ASP A 5 2.32 -7.21 10.43
N ILE A 6 2.28 -8.56 10.51
CA ILE A 6 3.50 -9.38 10.47
C ILE A 6 4.25 -9.20 9.15
N GLY A 7 3.54 -9.20 8.03
CA GLY A 7 4.14 -8.96 6.71
C GLY A 7 4.75 -7.56 6.60
N MET A 8 4.01 -6.55 7.06
CA MET A 8 4.50 -5.17 7.06
C MET A 8 5.70 -4.96 7.97
N ASP A 9 5.77 -5.63 9.12
CA ASP A 9 6.93 -5.60 10.02
C ASP A 9 8.19 -6.22 9.41
N LEU A 10 8.05 -7.16 8.49
CA LEU A 10 9.15 -7.68 7.68
C LEU A 10 9.59 -6.64 6.65
N LEU A 11 8.65 -6.10 5.88
CA LEU A 11 8.94 -5.10 4.85
C LEU A 11 9.60 -3.83 5.40
N ARG A 12 9.21 -3.37 6.60
CA ARG A 12 9.84 -2.21 7.27
C ARG A 12 11.31 -2.40 7.63
N GLN A 13 11.81 -3.62 7.60
CA GLN A 13 13.23 -3.92 7.82
C GLN A 13 14.05 -3.86 6.53
N VAL A 14 13.39 -3.79 5.38
CA VAL A 14 14.03 -3.68 4.06
C VAL A 14 14.30 -2.21 3.75
N PRO A 15 15.58 -1.82 3.54
CA PRO A 15 15.92 -0.44 3.16
C PRO A 15 15.32 -0.03 1.81
N GLY A 16 15.06 1.27 1.64
CA GLY A 16 14.62 1.83 0.37
C GLY A 16 13.12 1.68 0.06
N ILE A 17 12.34 1.01 0.91
CA ILE A 17 10.89 0.92 0.72
C ILE A 17 10.22 2.17 1.30
N ALA A 18 9.55 2.94 0.44
CA ALA A 18 8.76 4.09 0.85
C ALA A 18 7.40 3.65 1.43
N PHE A 19 7.12 4.05 2.67
CA PHE A 19 5.86 3.77 3.35
C PHE A 19 5.02 5.03 3.46
N GLY A 20 3.77 4.94 3.03
CA GLY A 20 2.79 5.99 3.17
C GLY A 20 2.03 5.94 4.50
N PRO A 21 1.28 7.00 4.80
CA PRO A 21 0.44 7.09 6.00
C PRO A 21 -0.75 6.13 5.93
N SER A 22 -1.20 5.62 7.09
CA SER A 22 -2.36 4.73 7.20
C SER A 22 -3.70 5.48 7.28
N VAL A 23 -3.65 6.78 7.57
CA VAL A 23 -4.79 7.72 7.62
C VAL A 23 -4.35 9.02 6.99
N VAL A 24 -5.06 9.47 5.96
CA VAL A 24 -4.61 10.64 5.20
C VAL A 24 -5.74 11.22 4.35
N SER A 25 -5.72 12.56 4.14
CA SER A 25 -6.50 13.18 3.08
C SER A 25 -5.84 12.96 1.72
N TRP A 26 -6.60 13.04 0.64
CA TRP A 26 -6.04 12.88 -0.70
C TRP A 26 -4.95 13.93 -0.99
N GLN A 27 -5.08 15.14 -0.46
CA GLN A 27 -4.08 16.20 -0.63
C GLN A 27 -2.74 15.86 0.04
N ALA A 28 -2.81 15.35 1.27
CA ALA A 28 -1.60 14.94 1.99
C ALA A 28 -0.97 13.68 1.37
N LEU A 29 -1.79 12.79 0.78
CA LEU A 29 -1.27 11.63 0.04
C LEU A 29 -0.49 12.06 -1.21
N VAL A 30 -0.99 13.04 -1.96
CA VAL A 30 -0.27 13.63 -3.11
C VAL A 30 1.09 14.18 -2.68
N GLN A 31 1.12 14.95 -1.60
CA GLN A 31 2.38 15.49 -1.05
C GLN A 31 3.34 14.37 -0.64
N ALA A 32 2.83 13.32 0.01
CA ALA A 32 3.64 12.17 0.40
C ALA A 32 4.24 11.45 -0.82
N PHE A 33 3.49 11.29 -1.92
CA PHE A 33 4.00 10.74 -3.18
C PHE A 33 5.09 11.62 -3.81
N GLY A 34 4.91 12.94 -3.81
CA GLY A 34 5.93 13.87 -4.30
C GLY A 34 7.23 13.77 -3.49
N GLN A 35 7.12 13.61 -2.17
CA GLN A 35 8.28 13.42 -1.28
C GLN A 35 8.95 12.04 -1.43
N ALA A 36 8.21 11.02 -1.87
CA ALA A 36 8.73 9.69 -2.12
C ALA A 36 9.37 9.54 -3.51
N ALA A 37 9.44 10.62 -4.29
CA ALA A 37 10.04 10.58 -5.63
C ALA A 37 11.52 10.19 -5.56
N GLU A 38 11.89 9.20 -6.34
CA GLU A 38 13.26 8.71 -6.45
C GLU A 38 13.66 8.47 -7.91
N ALA A 39 14.96 8.55 -8.18
CA ALA A 39 15.52 8.23 -9.48
C ALA A 39 15.91 6.74 -9.54
N PHE A 40 15.55 6.08 -10.63
CA PHE A 40 16.01 4.72 -10.94
C PHE A 40 16.57 4.67 -12.35
N GLN A 41 17.45 3.73 -12.61
CA GLN A 41 17.97 3.50 -13.95
C GLN A 41 17.15 2.41 -14.64
N ASP A 42 16.56 2.73 -15.79
CA ASP A 42 15.87 1.74 -16.62
C ASP A 42 16.88 0.69 -17.12
N PRO A 43 16.71 -0.59 -16.78
CA PRO A 43 17.66 -1.63 -17.16
C PRO A 43 17.74 -1.85 -18.67
N THR A 44 16.71 -1.44 -19.43
CA THR A 44 16.64 -1.62 -20.88
C THR A 44 17.26 -0.45 -21.63
N THR A 45 16.89 0.78 -21.28
CA THR A 45 17.34 2.00 -21.98
C THR A 45 18.59 2.61 -21.36
N GLN A 46 18.94 2.22 -20.12
CA GLN A 46 19.99 2.82 -19.29
C GLN A 46 19.76 4.30 -18.95
N GLU A 47 18.58 4.82 -19.23
CA GLU A 47 18.19 6.19 -18.88
C GLU A 47 17.78 6.27 -17.42
N TYR A 48 18.06 7.43 -16.79
CA TYR A 48 17.56 7.72 -15.46
C TYR A 48 16.14 8.27 -15.55
N LEU A 49 15.22 7.57 -14.88
CA LEU A 49 13.81 7.93 -14.79
C LEU A 49 13.47 8.27 -13.34
N THR A 50 12.44 9.07 -13.14
CA THR A 50 11.89 9.35 -11.82
C THR A 50 10.63 8.52 -11.62
N MET A 51 10.49 7.92 -10.46
CA MET A 51 9.25 7.27 -10.01
C MET A 51 8.85 7.75 -8.62
N SER A 52 7.59 7.59 -8.28
CA SER A 52 7.05 7.87 -6.95
C SER A 52 6.45 6.59 -6.37
N PRO A 53 7.27 5.74 -5.74
CA PRO A 53 6.80 4.49 -5.16
C PRO A 53 6.19 4.73 -3.77
N MET A 54 5.16 3.97 -3.40
CA MET A 54 4.62 4.00 -2.04
C MET A 54 3.89 2.71 -1.67
N THR A 55 4.18 2.22 -0.47
CA THR A 55 3.47 1.10 0.15
C THR A 55 2.65 1.60 1.34
N ILE A 56 1.35 1.37 1.32
CA ILE A 56 0.41 1.81 2.35
C ILE A 56 -0.19 0.58 3.04
N SER A 57 -0.21 0.60 4.37
CA SER A 57 -0.89 -0.41 5.17
C SER A 57 -1.91 0.22 6.09
N SER A 58 -3.15 -0.27 6.06
CA SER A 58 -4.19 0.17 6.99
C SER A 58 -4.87 -1.02 7.66
N GLY A 59 -4.91 -0.99 8.98
CA GLY A 59 -5.63 -1.98 9.80
C GLY A 59 -7.14 -1.92 9.62
N GLU A 60 -7.66 -0.76 9.19
CA GLU A 60 -9.06 -0.54 8.86
C GLU A 60 -9.16 0.30 7.58
N PHE A 61 -9.74 -0.28 6.54
CA PHE A 61 -9.84 0.37 5.24
C PHE A 61 -10.57 1.72 5.29
N GLY A 62 -11.59 1.83 6.13
CA GLY A 62 -12.34 3.07 6.32
C GLY A 62 -11.53 4.24 6.90
N ASN A 63 -10.39 3.97 7.54
CA ASN A 63 -9.47 5.01 8.01
C ASN A 63 -8.58 5.53 6.87
N LEU A 64 -8.28 4.68 5.89
CA LEU A 64 -7.48 5.07 4.72
C LEU A 64 -8.34 5.77 3.66
N LEU A 65 -9.53 5.25 3.41
CA LEU A 65 -10.39 5.69 2.33
C LEU A 65 -11.81 5.94 2.83
N ASN A 66 -12.27 7.19 2.72
CA ASN A 66 -13.69 7.49 2.79
C ASN A 66 -14.32 7.19 1.41
N PRO A 67 -15.22 6.19 1.30
CA PRO A 67 -15.85 5.85 0.02
C PRO A 67 -16.73 6.96 -0.58
N GLN A 68 -17.12 7.96 0.21
CA GLN A 68 -17.86 9.12 -0.26
C GLN A 68 -16.96 10.22 -0.83
N ASP A 69 -15.64 10.13 -0.61
CA ASP A 69 -14.64 11.02 -1.21
C ASP A 69 -14.27 10.52 -2.62
N LYS A 70 -15.07 10.95 -3.60
CA LYS A 70 -14.89 10.55 -4.99
C LYS A 70 -13.51 10.95 -5.54
N GLU A 71 -12.98 12.10 -5.13
CA GLU A 71 -11.67 12.57 -5.58
C GLU A 71 -10.56 11.62 -5.11
N MET A 72 -10.63 11.14 -3.88
CA MET A 72 -9.69 10.15 -3.35
C MET A 72 -9.79 8.82 -4.10
N VAL A 73 -11.00 8.33 -4.37
CA VAL A 73 -11.22 7.10 -5.12
C VAL A 73 -10.66 7.20 -6.53
N ASP A 74 -11.00 8.27 -7.26
CA ASP A 74 -10.53 8.51 -8.63
C ASP A 74 -9.00 8.66 -8.68
N MET A 75 -8.41 9.31 -7.66
CA MET A 75 -6.96 9.42 -7.54
C MET A 75 -6.30 8.05 -7.36
N LEU A 76 -6.82 7.20 -6.48
CA LEU A 76 -6.26 5.85 -6.27
C LEU A 76 -6.33 4.99 -7.53
N VAL A 77 -7.41 5.11 -8.31
CA VAL A 77 -7.55 4.46 -9.62
C VAL A 77 -6.47 4.95 -10.59
N ASN A 78 -6.24 6.26 -10.66
CA ASN A 78 -5.22 6.84 -11.53
C ASN A 78 -3.80 6.44 -11.10
N LEU A 79 -3.52 6.42 -9.80
CA LEU A 79 -2.22 5.97 -9.27
C LEU A 79 -1.95 4.49 -9.61
N TRP A 80 -2.97 3.63 -9.51
CA TRP A 80 -2.86 2.24 -9.93
C TRP A 80 -2.56 2.10 -11.42
N ASP A 81 -3.16 2.93 -12.24
CA ASP A 81 -2.93 2.94 -13.69
C ASP A 81 -1.57 3.58 -14.08
N GLY A 82 -0.73 3.95 -13.11
CA GLY A 82 0.56 4.59 -13.37
C GLY A 82 0.44 6.03 -13.89
N LYS A 83 -0.75 6.64 -13.81
CA LYS A 83 -0.96 8.01 -14.27
C LYS A 83 -0.43 8.99 -13.25
N GLY A 84 0.66 9.65 -13.61
CA GLY A 84 1.17 10.79 -12.87
C GLY A 84 0.20 11.97 -12.90
N PHE A 85 0.33 12.86 -11.94
CA PHE A 85 -0.42 14.11 -11.94
C PHE A 85 0.38 15.23 -11.27
N ARG A 86 0.02 16.45 -11.61
CA ARG A 86 0.58 17.65 -11.03
C ARG A 86 -0.49 18.41 -10.27
N LYS A 87 -0.22 18.68 -9.00
CA LYS A 87 -1.06 19.52 -8.19
C LYS A 87 -0.37 20.85 -7.90
N VAL A 88 -1.04 21.95 -8.21
CA VAL A 88 -0.57 23.29 -7.89
C VAL A 88 -1.47 23.88 -6.81
N THR A 89 -0.90 24.28 -5.69
CA THR A 89 -1.62 24.96 -4.61
C THR A 89 -1.06 26.34 -4.38
N LYS A 90 -1.92 27.28 -3.95
CA LYS A 90 -1.52 28.69 -3.73
C LYS A 90 -0.46 28.85 -2.64
N HIS A 91 -0.32 27.91 -1.71
CA HIS A 91 0.50 28.05 -0.52
C HIS A 91 1.66 27.06 -0.40
N SER A 92 1.63 25.93 -1.11
CA SER A 92 2.65 24.87 -1.00
C SER A 92 3.42 24.57 -2.30
N GLY A 93 3.22 25.39 -3.35
CA GLY A 93 3.92 25.16 -4.61
C GLY A 93 3.26 24.08 -5.47
N SER A 94 4.06 23.38 -6.28
CA SER A 94 3.59 22.26 -7.09
C SER A 94 4.10 20.93 -6.54
N ASP A 95 3.19 20.00 -6.30
CA ASP A 95 3.53 18.61 -6.04
C ASP A 95 3.35 17.83 -7.35
N ASP A 96 4.44 17.27 -7.85
CA ASP A 96 4.45 16.44 -9.05
C ASP A 96 4.57 14.97 -8.62
N VAL A 97 3.62 14.15 -9.04
CA VAL A 97 3.67 12.70 -8.89
C VAL A 97 3.99 12.12 -10.26
N VAL A 98 5.17 11.55 -10.39
CA VAL A 98 5.70 11.04 -11.66
C VAL A 98 5.84 9.53 -11.55
N ASN A 99 5.34 8.81 -12.56
CA ASN A 99 5.39 7.35 -12.60
C ASN A 99 5.04 6.71 -11.24
N PRO A 100 3.82 6.93 -10.72
CA PRO A 100 3.43 6.42 -9.41
C PRO A 100 3.41 4.89 -9.39
N TRP A 101 3.89 4.33 -8.30
CA TRP A 101 3.84 2.91 -8.04
C TRP A 101 3.24 2.66 -6.66
N ILE A 102 1.94 2.39 -6.62
CA ILE A 102 1.21 2.24 -5.36
C ILE A 102 0.94 0.78 -5.01
N ASN A 103 1.27 0.41 -3.78
CA ASN A 103 0.88 -0.85 -3.16
C ASN A 103 0.02 -0.56 -1.93
N ILE A 104 -1.14 -1.18 -1.83
CA ILE A 104 -2.03 -1.03 -0.68
C ILE A 104 -2.37 -2.40 -0.12
N ILE A 105 -2.18 -2.56 1.18
CA ILE A 105 -2.76 -3.64 1.95
C ILE A 105 -3.68 -3.06 3.02
N ALA A 106 -4.96 -3.42 3.00
CA ALA A 106 -5.92 -2.91 3.96
C ALA A 106 -6.85 -4.01 4.45
N CYS A 107 -7.25 -3.91 5.71
CA CYS A 107 -8.17 -4.85 6.33
C CYS A 107 -9.55 -4.21 6.47
N THR A 108 -10.60 -5.01 6.26
CA THR A 108 -11.98 -4.58 6.42
C THR A 108 -12.88 -5.78 6.70
N THR A 109 -14.16 -5.55 6.85
CA THR A 109 -15.17 -6.61 6.99
C THR A 109 -16.13 -6.62 5.81
N PRO A 110 -16.73 -7.77 5.45
CA PRO A 110 -17.75 -7.82 4.40
C PRO A 110 -18.93 -6.87 4.67
N ALA A 111 -19.34 -6.74 5.93
CA ALA A 111 -20.42 -5.84 6.33
C ALA A 111 -20.06 -4.36 6.06
N TRP A 112 -18.82 -3.97 6.32
CA TRP A 112 -18.37 -2.62 6.03
C TRP A 112 -18.39 -2.32 4.52
N ILE A 113 -17.90 -3.26 3.70
CA ILE A 113 -17.93 -3.14 2.23
C ILE A 113 -19.39 -3.00 1.75
N ALA A 114 -20.27 -3.91 2.19
CA ALA A 114 -21.68 -3.90 1.78
C ALA A 114 -22.43 -2.61 2.16
N GLY A 115 -22.07 -2.01 3.31
CA GLY A 115 -22.71 -0.81 3.79
C GLY A 115 -22.12 0.52 3.30
N ASN A 116 -20.89 0.51 2.76
CA ASN A 116 -20.17 1.74 2.49
C ASN A 116 -19.69 1.89 1.03
N PHE A 117 -19.56 0.80 0.25
CA PHE A 117 -19.16 0.93 -1.15
C PHE A 117 -20.31 1.43 -2.02
N PRO A 118 -20.22 2.65 -2.54
CA PRO A 118 -21.20 3.16 -3.48
C PRO A 118 -21.05 2.47 -4.85
N GLU A 119 -22.12 2.50 -5.63
CA GLU A 119 -22.18 1.85 -6.95
C GLU A 119 -21.05 2.30 -7.88
N TYR A 120 -20.63 3.57 -7.82
CA TYR A 120 -19.56 4.08 -8.66
C TYR A 120 -18.19 3.47 -8.35
N MET A 121 -17.94 3.00 -7.13
CA MET A 121 -16.70 2.27 -6.80
C MET A 121 -16.71 0.87 -7.42
N ILE A 122 -17.88 0.25 -7.47
CA ILE A 122 -18.05 -1.09 -8.05
C ILE A 122 -18.00 -1.00 -9.57
N GLY A 123 -18.84 -0.16 -10.17
CA GLY A 123 -18.91 0.03 -11.63
C GLY A 123 -17.79 0.92 -12.21
N GLY A 124 -17.21 1.80 -11.41
CA GLY A 124 -16.17 2.76 -11.82
C GLY A 124 -14.74 2.21 -11.86
N GLY A 125 -14.54 0.90 -11.65
CA GLY A 125 -13.26 0.25 -11.85
C GLY A 125 -12.35 0.22 -10.61
N PHE A 126 -12.74 0.78 -9.45
CA PHE A 126 -11.94 0.67 -8.23
C PHE A 126 -11.83 -0.78 -7.78
N THR A 127 -12.95 -1.49 -7.66
CA THR A 127 -12.97 -2.88 -7.19
C THR A 127 -12.26 -3.84 -8.14
N SER A 128 -12.25 -3.56 -9.44
CA SER A 128 -11.54 -4.39 -10.44
C SER A 128 -10.00 -4.35 -10.27
N ARG A 129 -9.50 -3.36 -9.54
CA ARG A 129 -8.08 -3.18 -9.19
C ARG A 129 -7.72 -3.75 -7.81
N CYS A 130 -8.70 -4.33 -7.11
CA CYS A 130 -8.53 -4.88 -5.78
C CYS A 130 -8.58 -6.40 -5.80
N VAL A 131 -7.70 -7.04 -5.03
CA VAL A 131 -7.79 -8.47 -4.72
C VAL A 131 -8.42 -8.60 -3.34
N PHE A 132 -9.60 -9.18 -3.28
CA PHE A 132 -10.31 -9.42 -2.01
C PHE A 132 -9.99 -10.82 -1.51
N VAL A 133 -9.42 -10.90 -0.31
CA VAL A 133 -9.14 -12.16 0.36
C VAL A 133 -10.04 -12.26 1.58
N TYR A 134 -10.87 -13.30 1.63
CA TYR A 134 -11.82 -13.51 2.70
C TYR A 134 -11.66 -14.91 3.31
N ALA A 135 -11.77 -14.97 4.63
CA ALA A 135 -11.90 -16.21 5.39
C ALA A 135 -12.89 -16.00 6.53
N ASP A 136 -13.85 -16.91 6.66
CA ASP A 136 -14.90 -16.86 7.69
C ASP A 136 -14.48 -17.54 8.98
N LYS A 137 -13.54 -18.50 8.91
CA LYS A 137 -13.10 -19.32 10.03
C LYS A 137 -11.58 -19.40 10.10
N LYS A 138 -11.09 -19.57 11.33
CA LYS A 138 -9.71 -20.00 11.55
C LYS A 138 -9.64 -21.51 11.33
N GLU A 139 -8.75 -21.96 10.47
CA GLU A 139 -8.50 -23.39 10.25
C GLU A 139 -8.00 -24.08 11.54
N ARG A 140 -7.24 -23.36 12.34
CA ARG A 140 -6.69 -23.86 13.58
C ARG A 140 -6.73 -22.79 14.68
N PHE A 141 -7.32 -23.16 15.82
CA PHE A 141 -7.26 -22.35 17.01
C PHE A 141 -6.01 -22.73 17.82
N VAL A 142 -5.15 -21.76 18.09
CA VAL A 142 -3.95 -21.90 18.94
C VAL A 142 -4.11 -20.96 20.14
N ALA A 143 -4.43 -21.52 21.29
CA ALA A 143 -4.70 -20.76 22.51
C ALA A 143 -3.47 -19.97 22.98
N TYR A 144 -2.29 -20.55 22.85
CA TYR A 144 -1.02 -19.93 23.24
C TYR A 144 -0.02 -19.93 22.06
N PRO A 145 -0.12 -18.97 21.12
CA PRO A 145 0.73 -18.94 19.92
C PRO A 145 2.22 -18.96 20.22
N LYS A 146 2.64 -18.35 21.34
CA LYS A 146 4.06 -18.33 21.75
C LYS A 146 4.65 -19.72 21.95
N HIS A 147 3.86 -20.66 22.46
CA HIS A 147 4.28 -22.05 22.68
C HIS A 147 4.36 -22.89 21.39
N ALA A 148 3.65 -22.46 20.35
CA ALA A 148 3.65 -23.11 19.04
C ALA A 148 4.70 -22.52 18.08
N MET A 149 5.48 -21.53 18.52
CA MET A 149 6.52 -20.93 17.68
C MET A 149 7.71 -21.88 17.51
N PRO A 150 8.23 -22.04 16.29
CA PRO A 150 9.40 -22.87 16.07
C PRO A 150 10.64 -22.23 16.75
N PRO A 151 11.56 -23.04 17.28
CA PRO A 151 12.75 -22.53 17.98
C PRO A 151 13.64 -21.63 17.10
N ASN A 152 13.61 -21.84 15.79
CA ASN A 152 14.40 -21.08 14.81
C ASN A 152 13.64 -19.90 14.18
N LYS A 153 12.62 -19.34 14.86
CA LYS A 153 11.83 -18.22 14.36
C LYS A 153 12.68 -17.00 13.99
N ALA A 154 13.65 -16.65 14.82
CA ALA A 154 14.53 -15.50 14.57
C ALA A 154 15.38 -15.69 13.29
N GLU A 155 15.97 -16.86 13.11
CA GLU A 155 16.72 -17.23 11.91
C GLU A 155 15.86 -17.17 10.64
N LYS A 156 14.65 -17.74 10.69
CA LYS A 156 13.70 -17.69 9.57
C LYS A 156 13.30 -16.26 9.23
N LYS A 157 13.11 -15.41 10.25
CA LYS A 157 12.80 -14.00 10.04
C LYS A 157 13.94 -13.29 9.32
N GLN A 158 15.20 -13.50 9.76
CA GLN A 158 16.37 -12.91 9.13
C GLN A 158 16.53 -13.35 7.67
N ARG A 159 16.31 -14.63 7.37
CA ARG A 159 16.35 -15.14 5.99
C ARG A 159 15.28 -14.49 5.12
N LEU A 160 14.05 -14.35 5.62
CA LEU A 160 12.97 -13.68 4.87
C LEU A 160 13.30 -12.21 4.59
N VAL A 161 13.89 -11.49 5.54
CA VAL A 161 14.32 -10.10 5.31
C VAL A 161 15.42 -10.05 4.27
N ALA A 162 16.43 -10.92 4.33
CA ALA A 162 17.49 -10.99 3.34
C ALA A 162 16.97 -11.33 1.93
N ASP A 163 15.98 -12.22 1.81
CA ASP A 163 15.34 -12.54 0.55
C ASP A 163 14.60 -11.31 -0.02
N LEU A 164 13.88 -10.57 0.85
CA LEU A 164 13.19 -9.34 0.46
C LEU A 164 14.16 -8.22 0.05
N GLU A 165 15.28 -8.05 0.74
CA GLU A 165 16.34 -7.12 0.37
C GLU A 165 16.93 -7.46 -1.00
N HIS A 166 17.17 -8.75 -1.25
CA HIS A 166 17.67 -9.22 -2.55
C HIS A 166 16.64 -8.95 -3.68
N ILE A 167 15.34 -9.10 -3.41
CA ILE A 167 14.30 -8.77 -4.39
C ILE A 167 14.26 -7.26 -4.64
N ALA A 168 14.34 -6.46 -3.59
CA ALA A 168 14.29 -5.00 -3.68
C ALA A 168 15.52 -4.37 -4.35
N SER A 169 16.64 -5.09 -4.39
CA SER A 169 17.91 -4.61 -5.01
C SER A 169 18.03 -4.91 -6.51
N ARG A 170 17.03 -5.54 -7.11
CA ARG A 170 17.00 -5.90 -8.53
C ARG A 170 16.26 -4.86 -9.36
#